data_b06a915dc2892e44654b20353316caa6
#
_entry.id   b06a915dc2892e44654b20353316caa6
#
_cell.length_a   1.000
_cell.length_b   1.000
_cell.length_c   1.000
_cell.angle_alpha   90.00
_cell.angle_beta   90.00
_cell.angle_gamma   90.00
#
_symmetry.space_group_name_H-M   'P 1'
#
loop_
_entity.id
_entity.type
_entity.pdbx_description
1 polymer ?
#
loop_
_entity_poly.entity_id
_entity_poly.type
_entity_poly.pdbx_seq_one_letter_code
_entity_poly.pdbx_strand_id
1 'polypeptide(L)'
;VVKAIEVYGEMHRYIPILAKQAGFKRIGEKVVEHRARKYGHSKFGMERMVKGYLDLITVSFLSRFGRSPMYFFGSLGTLMFLFGGCTTAWVIGVKLYKQCHDLPVRAVTDQPLFYLSLLAVVLGVQLFLAGFLGELIDRNAADRNKYLIEKTLDNQ
;
A
#
# COMPACT_ATOMS: atom_id res chain seq x y z
N VAL A 1 14.90 -8.44 20.62
CA VAL A 1 13.89 -7.56 20.00
C VAL A 1 14.59 -6.36 19.37
N VAL A 2 15.32 -5.51 20.13
CA VAL A 2 15.92 -4.26 19.63
C VAL A 2 16.88 -4.46 18.44
N LYS A 3 17.62 -5.56 18.39
CA LYS A 3 18.54 -5.89 17.28
C LYS A 3 17.83 -6.53 16.07
N ALA A 4 16.57 -6.97 16.25
CA ALA A 4 15.81 -7.65 15.21
C ALA A 4 14.78 -6.74 14.51
N ILE A 5 14.65 -5.51 14.97
CA ILE A 5 13.67 -4.55 14.45
C ILE A 5 14.41 -3.28 14.03
N GLU A 6 14.29 -2.92 12.77
CA GLU A 6 14.76 -1.62 12.29
C GLU A 6 13.68 -0.57 12.50
N VAL A 7 14.02 0.49 13.22
CA VAL A 7 13.09 1.58 13.56
C VAL A 7 13.57 2.85 12.88
N TYR A 8 12.82 3.35 11.90
CA TYR A 8 13.09 4.59 11.18
C TYR A 8 12.13 5.70 11.63
N GLY A 9 12.62 6.90 11.75
CA GLY A 9 11.82 8.10 12.02
C GLY A 9 10.90 7.97 13.25
N GLU A 10 9.61 8.25 13.08
CA GLU A 10 8.60 8.20 14.15
C GLU A 10 8.06 6.78 14.43
N MET A 11 8.61 5.73 13.80
CA MET A 11 8.17 4.33 13.96
C MET A 11 8.37 3.78 15.37
N HIS A 12 9.09 4.50 16.24
CA HIS A 12 9.22 4.12 17.65
C HIS A 12 7.88 3.93 18.38
N ARG A 13 6.80 4.54 17.89
CA ARG A 13 5.44 4.36 18.44
C ARG A 13 4.84 3.01 18.10
N TYR A 14 5.33 2.36 17.05
CA TYR A 14 4.80 1.11 16.52
C TYR A 14 5.69 -0.10 16.82
N ILE A 15 6.67 0.04 17.72
CA ILE A 15 7.56 -1.03 18.15
C ILE A 15 6.81 -2.33 18.51
N PRO A 16 5.68 -2.32 19.23
CA PRO A 16 4.94 -3.55 19.50
C PRO A 16 4.42 -4.26 18.26
N ILE A 17 3.98 -3.49 17.25
CA ILE A 17 3.49 -4.04 15.97
C ILE A 17 4.66 -4.63 15.19
N LEU A 18 5.77 -3.90 15.08
CA LEU A 18 6.99 -4.37 14.41
C LEU A 18 7.57 -5.62 15.09
N ALA A 19 7.56 -5.67 16.43
CA ALA A 19 7.97 -6.83 17.21
C ALA A 19 7.11 -8.05 16.87
N LYS A 20 5.79 -7.87 16.80
CA LYS A 20 4.87 -8.96 16.42
C LYS A 20 5.13 -9.48 15.00
N GLN A 21 5.44 -8.57 14.06
CA GLN A 21 5.82 -8.94 12.69
C GLN A 21 7.14 -9.70 12.62
N ALA A 22 8.11 -9.33 13.46
CA ALA A 22 9.38 -10.03 13.60
C ALA A 22 9.28 -11.40 14.33
N GLY A 23 8.05 -11.85 14.66
CA GLY A 23 7.79 -13.16 15.25
C GLY A 23 7.72 -13.18 16.79
N PHE A 24 7.87 -12.06 17.48
CA PHE A 24 7.76 -12.00 18.94
C PHE A 24 6.29 -11.97 19.36
N LYS A 25 5.76 -13.12 19.78
CA LYS A 25 4.34 -13.29 20.15
C LYS A 25 3.99 -12.78 21.55
N ARG A 26 4.97 -12.68 22.46
CA ARG A 26 4.76 -12.25 23.86
C ARG A 26 5.30 -10.83 24.04
N ILE A 27 4.39 -9.88 24.18
CA ILE A 27 4.69 -8.49 24.44
C ILE A 27 4.17 -8.18 25.83
N GLY A 28 5.06 -7.83 26.77
CA GLY A 28 4.70 -7.47 28.14
C GLY A 28 4.75 -5.96 28.31
N GLU A 29 3.97 -5.47 29.27
CA GLU A 29 3.97 -4.07 29.70
C GLU A 29 4.53 -3.98 31.12
N LYS A 30 5.35 -2.95 31.35
CA LYS A 30 5.87 -2.65 32.70
C LYS A 30 5.53 -1.22 33.05
N VAL A 31 4.89 -1.04 34.19
CA VAL A 31 4.61 0.29 34.74
C VAL A 31 5.94 0.94 35.12
N VAL A 32 6.17 2.14 34.63
CA VAL A 32 7.32 2.97 34.95
C VAL A 32 6.87 4.29 35.58
N GLU A 33 7.56 4.76 36.58
CA GLU A 33 7.28 6.07 37.16
C GLU A 33 7.75 7.16 36.21
N HIS A 34 6.81 7.96 35.73
CA HIS A 34 7.08 9.08 34.86
C HIS A 34 7.21 10.37 35.65
N ARG A 35 8.39 10.99 35.63
CA ARG A 35 8.59 12.31 36.22
C ARG A 35 8.11 13.39 35.26
N ALA A 36 7.29 14.30 35.76
CA ALA A 36 6.84 15.45 34.99
C ALA A 36 8.03 16.29 34.49
N ARG A 37 7.94 16.75 33.25
CA ARG A 37 8.98 17.60 32.64
C ARG A 37 9.05 18.94 33.40
N LYS A 38 10.20 19.26 33.93
CA LYS A 38 10.42 20.53 34.70
C LYS A 38 10.58 21.76 33.78
N TYR A 39 11.05 21.60 32.55
CA TYR A 39 11.34 22.68 31.60
C TYR A 39 10.88 22.30 30.18
N GLY A 40 10.39 23.31 29.43
CA GLY A 40 10.02 23.21 28.04
C GLY A 40 8.51 23.08 27.77
N HIS A 41 8.06 23.72 26.68
CA HIS A 41 6.69 23.66 26.22
C HIS A 41 6.53 22.52 25.22
N SER A 42 5.39 21.82 25.27
CA SER A 42 5.05 20.80 24.31
C SER A 42 4.68 21.47 22.98
N LYS A 43 5.50 21.27 21.94
CA LYS A 43 5.19 21.68 20.57
C LYS A 43 4.26 20.66 19.92
N PHE A 44 3.02 20.58 20.37
CA PHE A 44 1.99 19.80 19.68
C PHE A 44 1.46 20.62 18.51
N GLY A 45 2.06 20.46 17.31
CA GLY A 45 1.59 21.08 16.08
C GLY A 45 0.74 20.12 15.25
N MET A 46 -0.13 20.66 14.39
CA MET A 46 -0.91 19.93 13.37
C MET A 46 -0.02 19.02 12.51
N GLU A 47 1.20 19.46 12.24
CA GLU A 47 2.21 18.70 11.48
C GLU A 47 2.49 17.32 12.09
N ARG A 48 2.55 17.21 13.41
CA ARG A 48 2.79 15.94 14.10
C ARG A 48 1.60 14.99 13.99
N MET A 49 0.39 15.54 13.94
CA MET A 49 -0.84 14.76 13.78
C MET A 49 -0.90 14.17 12.36
N VAL A 50 -0.58 14.98 11.34
CA VAL A 50 -0.52 14.53 9.93
C VAL A 50 0.57 13.47 9.76
N LYS A 51 1.78 13.70 10.29
CA LYS A 51 2.87 12.71 10.26
C LYS A 51 2.45 11.40 10.93
N GLY A 52 1.87 11.46 12.12
CA GLY A 52 1.40 10.27 12.84
C GLY A 52 0.32 9.48 12.08
N TYR A 53 -0.56 10.18 11.37
CA TYR A 53 -1.57 9.55 10.53
C TYR A 53 -0.95 8.87 9.30
N LEU A 54 -0.01 9.53 8.63
CA LEU A 54 0.72 8.95 7.50
C LEU A 54 1.55 7.73 7.93
N ASP A 55 2.21 7.80 9.08
CA ASP A 55 2.96 6.68 9.64
C ASP A 55 2.04 5.50 9.96
N LEU A 56 0.84 5.76 10.50
CA LEU A 56 -0.15 4.71 10.77
C LEU A 56 -0.59 4.01 9.49
N ILE A 57 -0.88 4.77 8.43
CA ILE A 57 -1.23 4.22 7.11
C ILE A 57 -0.07 3.36 6.59
N THR A 58 1.15 3.90 6.64
CA THR A 58 2.34 3.21 6.15
C THR A 58 2.57 1.90 6.88
N VAL A 59 2.54 1.91 8.22
CA VAL A 59 2.73 0.70 9.03
C VAL A 59 1.61 -0.30 8.80
N SER A 60 0.35 0.15 8.72
CA SER A 60 -0.79 -0.70 8.44
C SER A 60 -0.69 -1.35 7.06
N PHE A 61 -0.28 -0.57 6.06
CA PHE A 61 -0.07 -1.06 4.69
C PHE A 61 1.09 -2.06 4.62
N LEU A 62 2.27 -1.72 5.15
CA LEU A 62 3.44 -2.60 5.16
C LEU A 62 3.16 -3.89 5.95
N SER A 63 2.40 -3.80 7.05
CA SER A 63 2.07 -4.98 7.85
C SER A 63 1.23 -6.00 7.09
N ARG A 64 0.36 -5.52 6.22
CA ARG A 64 -0.59 -6.36 5.49
C ARG A 64 -0.08 -6.78 4.10
N PHE A 65 0.58 -5.87 3.40
CA PHE A 65 0.99 -6.03 2.00
C PHE A 65 2.49 -5.93 1.77
N GLY A 66 3.30 -5.68 2.81
CA GLY A 66 4.74 -5.46 2.69
C GLY A 66 5.52 -6.62 2.08
N ARG A 67 5.01 -7.86 2.20
CA ARG A 67 5.64 -9.05 1.59
C ARG A 67 5.17 -9.38 0.19
N SER A 68 4.11 -8.75 -0.28
CA SER A 68 3.53 -9.02 -1.61
C SER A 68 2.68 -7.85 -2.08
N PRO A 69 3.31 -6.71 -2.43
CA PRO A 69 2.61 -5.52 -2.89
C PRO A 69 1.86 -5.76 -4.20
N MET A 70 2.29 -6.74 -5.00
CA MET A 70 1.65 -7.13 -6.26
C MET A 70 0.20 -7.57 -6.06
N TYR A 71 -0.14 -8.27 -4.95
CA TYR A 71 -1.52 -8.69 -4.72
C TYR A 71 -2.47 -7.51 -4.54
N PHE A 72 -2.03 -6.44 -3.89
CA PHE A 72 -2.87 -5.26 -3.68
C PHE A 72 -2.95 -4.39 -4.94
N PHE A 73 -1.79 -3.91 -5.40
CA PHE A 73 -1.74 -2.99 -6.54
C PHE A 73 -2.09 -3.67 -7.86
N GLY A 74 -1.64 -4.91 -8.05
CA GLY A 74 -1.92 -5.68 -9.24
C GLY A 74 -3.40 -6.03 -9.38
N SER A 75 -4.06 -6.47 -8.30
CA SER A 75 -5.50 -6.77 -8.35
C SER A 75 -6.33 -5.51 -8.59
N LEU A 76 -6.04 -4.41 -7.89
CA LEU A 76 -6.74 -3.14 -8.08
C LEU A 76 -6.49 -2.57 -9.49
N GLY A 77 -5.24 -2.63 -9.97
CA GLY A 77 -4.86 -2.20 -11.30
C GLY A 77 -5.58 -3.00 -12.40
N THR A 78 -5.61 -4.33 -12.27
CA THR A 78 -6.33 -5.20 -13.20
C THR A 78 -7.82 -4.92 -13.21
N LEU A 79 -8.43 -4.72 -12.05
CA LEU A 79 -9.85 -4.40 -11.93
C LEU A 79 -10.18 -3.06 -12.59
N MET A 80 -9.38 -2.03 -12.35
CA MET A 80 -9.56 -0.71 -12.97
C MET A 80 -9.34 -0.77 -14.49
N PHE A 81 -8.35 -1.54 -14.95
CA PHE A 81 -8.09 -1.74 -16.37
C PHE A 81 -9.26 -2.43 -17.07
N LEU A 82 -9.80 -3.50 -16.49
CA LEU A 82 -10.95 -4.21 -17.04
C LEU A 82 -12.19 -3.32 -17.03
N PHE A 83 -12.46 -2.62 -15.95
CA PHE A 83 -13.60 -1.70 -15.86
C PHE A 83 -13.51 -0.58 -16.91
N GLY A 84 -12.35 0.08 -17.00
CA GLY A 84 -12.10 1.13 -18.00
C GLY A 84 -12.17 0.59 -19.45
N GLY A 85 -11.60 -0.59 -19.71
CA GLY A 85 -11.66 -1.24 -21.00
C GLY A 85 -13.08 -1.63 -21.42
N CYS A 86 -13.85 -2.24 -20.52
CA CYS A 86 -15.25 -2.61 -20.78
C CYS A 86 -16.13 -1.38 -21.02
N THR A 87 -15.98 -0.33 -20.23
CA THR A 87 -16.75 0.92 -20.42
C THR A 87 -16.37 1.63 -21.71
N THR A 88 -15.09 1.66 -22.09
CA THR A 88 -14.62 2.21 -23.37
C THR A 88 -15.22 1.40 -24.55
N ALA A 89 -15.10 0.08 -24.47
CA ALA A 89 -15.66 -0.80 -25.51
C ALA A 89 -17.19 -0.63 -25.64
N TRP A 90 -17.89 -0.49 -24.51
CA TRP A 90 -19.33 -0.22 -24.49
C TRP A 90 -19.68 1.09 -25.20
N VAL A 91 -19.00 2.20 -24.86
CA VAL A 91 -19.25 3.52 -25.47
C VAL A 91 -19.01 3.49 -26.97
N ILE A 92 -17.91 2.85 -27.41
CA ILE A 92 -17.59 2.70 -28.83
C ILE A 92 -18.64 1.78 -29.53
N GLY A 93 -18.99 0.66 -28.91
CA GLY A 93 -19.98 -0.28 -29.46
C GLY A 93 -21.35 0.35 -29.67
N VAL A 94 -21.84 1.14 -28.68
CA VAL A 94 -23.10 1.87 -28.80
C VAL A 94 -23.03 2.90 -29.93
N LYS A 95 -21.89 3.58 -30.10
CA LYS A 95 -21.72 4.52 -31.23
C LYS A 95 -21.79 3.79 -32.55
N LEU A 96 -21.06 2.70 -32.74
CA LEU A 96 -21.06 1.92 -33.98
C LEU A 96 -22.47 1.37 -34.32
N TYR A 97 -23.15 0.83 -33.32
CA TYR A 97 -24.51 0.34 -33.47
C TYR A 97 -25.46 1.44 -33.97
N LYS A 98 -25.43 2.63 -33.35
CA LYS A 98 -26.25 3.77 -33.75
C LYS A 98 -25.90 4.27 -35.15
N GLN A 99 -24.62 4.27 -35.50
CA GLN A 99 -24.16 4.68 -36.83
C GLN A 99 -24.63 3.73 -37.94
N CYS A 100 -24.66 2.40 -37.68
CA CYS A 100 -25.16 1.41 -38.61
C CYS A 100 -26.69 1.50 -38.84
N HIS A 101 -27.42 2.12 -37.92
CA HIS A 101 -28.88 2.25 -37.97
C HIS A 101 -29.35 3.68 -38.32
N ASP A 102 -28.46 4.52 -38.85
CA ASP A 102 -28.74 5.92 -39.22
C ASP A 102 -29.40 6.76 -38.12
N LEU A 103 -29.09 6.43 -36.82
CA LEU A 103 -29.56 7.15 -35.66
C LEU A 103 -28.66 8.35 -35.35
N PRO A 104 -29.18 9.43 -34.71
CA PRO A 104 -28.37 10.57 -34.35
C PRO A 104 -27.24 10.15 -33.38
N VAL A 105 -25.98 10.34 -33.82
CA VAL A 105 -24.79 9.91 -33.10
C VAL A 105 -24.06 11.12 -32.56
N ARG A 106 -23.78 11.11 -31.25
CA ARG A 106 -22.84 12.06 -30.62
C ARG A 106 -21.42 11.57 -30.81
N ALA A 107 -20.46 12.49 -30.93
CA ALA A 107 -19.06 12.11 -30.94
C ALA A 107 -18.69 11.41 -29.63
N VAL A 108 -17.79 10.43 -29.68
CA VAL A 108 -17.32 9.70 -28.46
C VAL A 108 -16.62 10.69 -27.51
N THR A 109 -15.93 11.66 -28.10
CA THR A 109 -15.21 12.72 -27.38
C THR A 109 -16.14 13.68 -26.62
N ASP A 110 -17.42 13.78 -27.01
CA ASP A 110 -18.38 14.65 -26.31
C ASP A 110 -19.01 13.95 -25.08
N GLN A 111 -18.58 12.73 -24.79
CA GLN A 111 -19.10 11.95 -23.67
C GLN A 111 -18.09 11.95 -22.52
N PRO A 112 -18.42 12.54 -21.35
CA PRO A 112 -17.52 12.54 -20.18
C PRO A 112 -17.13 11.13 -19.72
N LEU A 113 -18.02 10.16 -19.91
CA LEU A 113 -17.79 8.76 -19.57
C LEU A 113 -16.60 8.16 -20.32
N PHE A 114 -16.37 8.56 -21.56
CA PHE A 114 -15.21 8.12 -22.34
C PHE A 114 -13.89 8.54 -21.70
N TYR A 115 -13.78 9.79 -21.25
CA TYR A 115 -12.57 10.27 -20.59
C TYR A 115 -12.35 9.61 -19.22
N LEU A 116 -13.42 9.38 -18.47
CA LEU A 116 -13.33 8.64 -17.19
C LEU A 116 -12.87 7.20 -17.41
N SER A 117 -13.37 6.54 -18.44
CA SER A 117 -12.96 5.17 -18.76
C SER A 117 -11.50 5.11 -19.23
N LEU A 118 -11.05 6.07 -20.03
CA LEU A 118 -9.65 6.18 -20.45
C LEU A 118 -8.73 6.42 -19.26
N LEU A 119 -9.13 7.33 -18.37
CA LEU A 119 -8.40 7.58 -17.12
C LEU A 119 -8.29 6.31 -16.26
N ALA A 120 -9.38 5.55 -16.14
CA ALA A 120 -9.38 4.29 -15.40
C ALA A 120 -8.43 3.25 -16.00
N VAL A 121 -8.34 3.16 -17.34
CA VAL A 121 -7.38 2.29 -18.03
C VAL A 121 -5.94 2.71 -17.70
N VAL A 122 -5.62 4.00 -17.83
CA VAL A 122 -4.27 4.52 -17.55
C VAL A 122 -3.88 4.29 -16.10
N LEU A 123 -4.77 4.62 -15.15
CA LEU A 123 -4.54 4.37 -13.72
C LEU A 123 -4.39 2.88 -13.43
N GLY A 124 -5.18 2.02 -14.10
CA GLY A 124 -5.08 0.58 -13.97
C GLY A 124 -3.69 0.05 -14.35
N VAL A 125 -3.16 0.49 -15.49
CA VAL A 125 -1.80 0.15 -15.93
C VAL A 125 -0.75 0.67 -14.95
N GLN A 126 -0.87 1.92 -14.47
CA GLN A 126 0.08 2.51 -13.53
C GLN A 126 0.10 1.75 -12.19
N LEU A 127 -1.07 1.40 -11.65
CA LEU A 127 -1.17 0.62 -10.41
C LEU A 127 -0.57 -0.79 -10.59
N PHE A 128 -0.83 -1.44 -11.71
CA PHE A 128 -0.24 -2.74 -12.01
C PHE A 128 1.29 -2.68 -12.06
N LEU A 129 1.84 -1.69 -12.77
CA LEU A 129 3.28 -1.47 -12.84
C LEU A 129 3.89 -1.14 -11.46
N ALA A 130 3.20 -0.32 -10.66
CA ALA A 130 3.64 -0.02 -9.30
C ALA A 130 3.69 -1.28 -8.42
N GLY A 131 2.69 -2.16 -8.53
CA GLY A 131 2.68 -3.45 -7.86
C GLY A 131 3.82 -4.36 -8.29
N PHE A 132 4.07 -4.43 -9.60
CA PHE A 132 5.16 -5.22 -10.17
C PHE A 132 6.55 -4.71 -9.72
N LEU A 133 6.75 -3.39 -9.74
CA LEU A 133 7.99 -2.78 -9.24
C LEU A 133 8.18 -3.03 -7.75
N GLY A 134 7.12 -2.89 -6.95
CA GLY A 134 7.15 -3.20 -5.52
C GLY A 134 7.56 -4.65 -5.25
N GLU A 135 7.02 -5.60 -6.00
CA GLU A 135 7.38 -7.02 -5.92
C GLU A 135 8.84 -7.28 -6.31
N LEU A 136 9.35 -6.61 -7.36
CA LEU A 136 10.76 -6.72 -7.75
C LEU A 136 11.69 -6.18 -6.67
N ILE A 137 11.35 -5.05 -6.05
CA ILE A 137 12.13 -4.47 -4.94
C ILE A 137 12.16 -5.43 -3.75
N ASP A 138 11.00 -5.99 -3.36
CA ASP A 138 10.93 -6.95 -2.26
C ASP A 138 11.74 -8.22 -2.55
N ARG A 139 11.68 -8.73 -3.76
CA ARG A 139 12.46 -9.91 -4.17
C ARG A 139 13.96 -9.69 -4.15
N ASN A 140 14.41 -8.48 -4.44
CA ASN A 140 15.84 -8.11 -4.45
C ASN A 140 16.34 -7.60 -3.09
N ALA A 141 15.46 -7.48 -2.08
CA ALA A 141 15.84 -7.06 -0.74
C ALA A 141 16.81 -8.07 -0.10
N ALA A 142 17.98 -7.59 0.35
CA ALA A 142 19.02 -8.42 0.96
C ALA A 142 18.56 -9.14 2.24
N ASP A 143 17.53 -8.62 2.90
CA ASP A 143 17.01 -9.13 4.18
C ASP A 143 15.97 -10.23 4.04
N ARG A 144 15.53 -10.55 2.83
CA ARG A 144 14.50 -11.57 2.59
C ARG A 144 14.86 -12.95 3.15
N ASN A 145 16.13 -13.32 3.14
CA ASN A 145 16.61 -14.63 3.57
C ASN A 145 17.18 -14.62 4.99
N LYS A 146 17.08 -13.50 5.73
CA LYS A 146 17.48 -13.47 7.13
C LYS A 146 16.42 -14.14 7.99
N TYR A 147 16.80 -15.23 8.63
CA TYR A 147 15.99 -15.95 9.61
C TYR A 147 16.67 -15.94 10.96
N LEU A 148 15.88 -15.88 12.01
CA LEU A 148 16.37 -15.96 13.38
C LEU A 148 16.56 -17.42 13.75
N ILE A 149 17.80 -17.83 14.01
CA ILE A 149 18.12 -19.18 14.46
C ILE A 149 17.74 -19.27 15.94
N GLU A 150 16.75 -20.11 16.26
CA GLU A 150 16.30 -20.33 17.63
C GLU A 150 17.18 -21.39 18.33
N LYS A 151 17.59 -22.44 17.61
CA LYS A 151 18.46 -23.53 18.11
C LYS A 151 19.28 -24.10 16.98
N THR A 152 20.57 -24.28 17.20
CA THR A 152 21.44 -25.15 16.40
C THR A 152 21.40 -26.57 17.04
N LEU A 153 21.01 -27.55 16.23
CA LEU A 153 21.17 -28.95 16.60
C LEU A 153 22.57 -29.35 16.18
N ASP A 154 23.51 -29.40 17.12
CA ASP A 154 24.80 -30.05 16.88
C ASP A 154 24.55 -31.55 16.79
N ASN A 155 24.80 -32.15 15.61
CA ASN A 155 24.89 -33.56 15.45
C ASN A 155 26.14 -34.06 16.23
N GLN A 156 25.93 -34.64 17.39
CA GLN A 156 26.93 -35.51 18.04
C GLN A 156 26.95 -36.86 17.36
#